data_858c41232661737e3353ddb51bb4a9bc
#
_entry.id   858c41232661737e3353ddb51bb4a9bc
#
_cell.length_a   1.000
_cell.length_b   1.000
_cell.length_c   1.000
_cell.angle_alpha   90.00
_cell.angle_beta   90.00
_cell.angle_gamma   90.00
#
_symmetry.space_group_name_H-M   'P 1'
#
loop_
_entity.id
_entity.type
_entity.pdbx_description
1 polymer ?
#
loop_
_entity_poly.entity_id
_entity_poly.type
_entity_poly.pdbx_seq_one_letter_code
_entity_poly.pdbx_strand_id
1 'polypeptide(L)'
;MISKKEKITFIAALFFMNVRVDLVGSMSLTELFVLTQIPHLLKWLNEQGRKIPYLNNLTIGFYCLIIVQIIAEFMVHNTFINAAKGIAITIMTLFLMLFFIEKLVKDISLIIWIPINVILGLIIFGDQFGFADQGETTFFKFYLAPILTSLACIITLMKWKWVHKYLFILLFGVSLLIIIGGARTLGFSMFFTTLVLLIYNKYKTIQFKKIMPGLIIGMVFIQFFLTFIYMPKVKRGEGGSNQNRSQFEKINWNSNIFMILFSARSDFFVSTIAFLDKPLWGHGSWAIDKTKKYHILQAKMLDNEYRYDPQINLLIPCHSVVVGKGVSNGIFAFAIFLWIMITIYRIGLKGLSRRSPYNAYLLWTIISSFQLLLFGPPAILKNNSSIAFAVMIALFYFNYLHNLRSCLLYTSPSPRDRQKS
;
A
#
# COMPACT_ATOMS: atom_id res chain seq x y z
N MET A 1 -29.25 1.48 2.88
CA MET A 1 -28.47 2.17 3.94
C MET A 1 -27.87 1.15 4.88
N ILE A 2 -26.66 1.38 5.33
CA ILE A 2 -25.98 0.53 6.32
C ILE A 2 -26.60 0.75 7.70
N SER A 3 -26.78 -0.31 8.49
CA SER A 3 -27.31 -0.20 9.85
C SER A 3 -26.29 0.48 10.79
N LYS A 4 -26.78 1.07 11.90
CA LYS A 4 -25.92 1.66 12.95
C LYS A 4 -24.92 0.62 13.50
N LYS A 5 -25.38 -0.63 13.67
CA LYS A 5 -24.55 -1.75 14.13
C LYS A 5 -23.40 -2.03 13.17
N GLU A 6 -23.67 -2.08 11.87
CA GLU A 6 -22.61 -2.32 10.86
C GLU A 6 -21.59 -1.19 10.77
N LYS A 7 -22.03 0.09 10.96
CA LYS A 7 -21.08 1.23 11.06
C LYS A 7 -20.15 1.08 12.26
N ILE A 8 -20.70 0.76 13.41
CA ILE A 8 -19.91 0.53 14.63
C ILE A 8 -18.94 -0.64 14.41
N THR A 9 -19.41 -1.75 13.82
CA THR A 9 -18.57 -2.91 13.51
C THR A 9 -17.41 -2.54 12.59
N PHE A 10 -17.63 -1.70 11.57
CA PHE A 10 -16.56 -1.23 10.67
C PHE A 10 -15.52 -0.39 11.41
N ILE A 11 -15.98 0.58 12.23
CA ILE A 11 -15.09 1.47 13.00
C ILE A 11 -14.29 0.66 14.03
N ALA A 12 -14.97 -0.25 14.74
CA ALA A 12 -14.32 -1.14 15.71
C ALA A 12 -13.30 -2.05 15.04
N ALA A 13 -13.63 -2.62 13.87
CA ALA A 13 -12.68 -3.44 13.12
C ALA A 13 -11.42 -2.64 12.71
N LEU A 14 -11.56 -1.41 12.23
CA LEU A 14 -10.42 -0.55 11.96
C LEU A 14 -9.57 -0.32 13.22
N PHE A 15 -10.21 0.02 14.34
CA PHE A 15 -9.54 0.31 15.62
C PHE A 15 -8.76 -0.91 16.13
N PHE A 16 -9.40 -2.07 16.16
CA PHE A 16 -8.81 -3.32 16.64
C PHE A 16 -7.74 -3.92 15.71
N MET A 17 -7.54 -3.37 14.51
CA MET A 17 -6.37 -3.70 13.69
C MET A 17 -5.05 -3.29 14.36
N ASN A 18 -5.08 -2.31 15.24
CA ASN A 18 -3.90 -1.83 15.98
C ASN A 18 -3.59 -2.69 17.22
N VAL A 19 -4.53 -3.53 17.66
CA VAL A 19 -4.34 -4.42 18.81
C VAL A 19 -3.87 -5.78 18.32
N ARG A 20 -2.67 -6.19 18.72
CA ARG A 20 -2.04 -7.44 18.28
C ARG A 20 -2.00 -8.47 19.40
N VAL A 21 -2.15 -9.72 19.00
CA VAL A 21 -2.05 -10.91 19.85
C VAL A 21 -1.05 -11.85 19.20
N ASP A 22 -0.06 -12.30 19.97
CA ASP A 22 0.93 -13.26 19.51
C ASP A 22 0.42 -14.70 19.77
N LEU A 23 0.00 -15.36 18.68
CA LEU A 23 -0.41 -16.76 18.65
C LEU A 23 0.65 -17.58 17.88
N VAL A 24 0.31 -18.08 16.72
CA VAL A 24 1.26 -18.73 15.79
C VAL A 24 2.02 -17.69 14.94
N GLY A 25 1.96 -16.42 15.33
CA GLY A 25 2.49 -15.20 14.70
C GLY A 25 1.66 -14.02 15.16
N SER A 26 2.11 -12.80 14.90
CA SER A 26 1.36 -11.61 15.30
C SER A 26 0.08 -11.46 14.46
N MET A 27 -1.07 -11.54 15.10
CA MET A 27 -2.40 -11.34 14.52
C MET A 27 -3.11 -10.17 15.20
N SER A 28 -3.86 -9.37 14.42
CA SER A 28 -4.72 -8.34 15.01
C SER A 28 -6.04 -8.94 15.50
N LEU A 29 -6.69 -8.28 16.48
CA LEU A 29 -8.03 -8.70 16.91
C LEU A 29 -9.04 -8.63 15.77
N THR A 30 -8.86 -7.72 14.81
CA THR A 30 -9.68 -7.66 13.59
C THR A 30 -9.53 -8.90 12.73
N GLU A 31 -8.31 -9.43 12.59
CA GLU A 31 -8.08 -10.68 11.86
C GLU A 31 -8.83 -11.84 12.52
N LEU A 32 -8.76 -11.97 13.83
CA LEU A 32 -9.51 -12.99 14.58
C LEU A 32 -11.03 -12.82 14.39
N PHE A 33 -11.53 -11.58 14.46
CA PHE A 33 -12.93 -11.31 14.21
C PHE A 33 -13.33 -11.68 12.77
N VAL A 34 -12.54 -11.31 11.76
CA VAL A 34 -12.85 -11.60 10.36
C VAL A 34 -12.82 -13.10 10.08
N LEU A 35 -12.00 -13.89 10.78
CA LEU A 35 -12.08 -15.37 10.68
C LEU A 35 -13.47 -15.89 11.04
N THR A 36 -14.13 -15.34 12.06
CA THR A 36 -15.50 -15.73 12.42
C THR A 36 -16.54 -15.30 11.39
N GLN A 37 -16.22 -14.33 10.54
CA GLN A 37 -17.10 -13.81 9.49
C GLN A 37 -16.93 -14.52 8.14
N ILE A 38 -16.01 -15.46 8.00
CA ILE A 38 -15.74 -16.14 6.71
C ILE A 38 -17.00 -16.74 6.09
N PRO A 39 -17.86 -17.50 6.80
CA PRO A 39 -19.07 -18.06 6.21
C PRO A 39 -20.02 -16.97 5.68
N HIS A 40 -20.17 -15.86 6.44
CA HIS A 40 -20.97 -14.71 6.02
C HIS A 40 -20.38 -14.04 4.77
N LEU A 41 -19.08 -13.83 4.72
CA LEU A 41 -18.38 -13.19 3.59
C LEU A 41 -18.48 -14.05 2.31
N LEU A 42 -18.39 -15.36 2.42
CA LEU A 42 -18.57 -16.27 1.29
C LEU A 42 -20.00 -16.23 0.76
N LYS A 43 -21.01 -16.21 1.66
CA LYS A 43 -22.41 -16.04 1.27
C LYS A 43 -22.63 -14.69 0.59
N TRP A 44 -22.16 -13.60 1.19
CA TRP A 44 -22.24 -12.27 0.60
C TRP A 44 -21.56 -12.20 -0.78
N LEU A 45 -20.37 -12.79 -0.93
CA LEU A 45 -19.65 -12.83 -2.20
C LEU A 45 -20.48 -13.50 -3.29
N ASN A 46 -21.14 -14.62 -2.97
CA ASN A 46 -21.98 -15.35 -3.92
C ASN A 46 -23.25 -14.58 -4.30
N GLU A 47 -23.89 -13.88 -3.38
CA GLU A 47 -25.19 -13.21 -3.60
C GLU A 47 -25.03 -11.80 -4.17
N GLN A 48 -24.10 -11.02 -3.64
CA GLN A 48 -23.92 -9.61 -3.96
C GLN A 48 -22.54 -9.29 -4.56
N GLY A 49 -21.50 -9.92 -4.07
CA GLY A 49 -20.12 -9.66 -4.52
C GLY A 49 -19.92 -9.95 -6.01
N ARG A 50 -20.60 -10.96 -6.56
CA ARG A 50 -20.58 -11.28 -8.01
C ARG A 50 -21.09 -10.13 -8.89
N LYS A 51 -21.89 -9.22 -8.35
CA LYS A 51 -22.40 -8.04 -9.07
C LYS A 51 -21.34 -6.93 -9.17
N ILE A 52 -20.27 -7.00 -8.37
CA ILE A 52 -19.17 -6.07 -8.41
C ILE A 52 -18.21 -6.50 -9.52
N PRO A 53 -18.04 -5.70 -10.58
CA PRO A 53 -17.19 -6.08 -11.70
C PRO A 53 -15.76 -6.44 -11.22
N TYR A 54 -15.22 -7.50 -11.79
CA TYR A 54 -13.88 -8.05 -11.52
C TYR A 54 -13.67 -8.70 -10.14
N LEU A 55 -14.56 -8.52 -9.15
CA LEU A 55 -14.35 -9.06 -7.79
C LEU A 55 -14.27 -10.59 -7.78
N ASN A 56 -15.13 -11.26 -8.55
CA ASN A 56 -15.11 -12.71 -8.66
C ASN A 56 -13.78 -13.23 -9.24
N ASN A 57 -13.27 -12.58 -10.30
CA ASN A 57 -11.99 -12.96 -10.91
C ASN A 57 -10.82 -12.76 -9.94
N LEU A 58 -10.83 -11.65 -9.18
CA LEU A 58 -9.83 -11.40 -8.14
C LEU A 58 -9.86 -12.46 -7.06
N THR A 59 -11.05 -12.86 -6.61
CA THR A 59 -11.21 -13.92 -5.60
C THR A 59 -10.68 -15.25 -6.11
N ILE A 60 -10.99 -15.62 -7.37
CA ILE A 60 -10.42 -16.80 -8.02
C ILE A 60 -8.89 -16.71 -8.07
N GLY A 61 -8.34 -15.53 -8.43
CA GLY A 61 -6.89 -15.31 -8.42
C GLY A 61 -6.25 -15.53 -7.04
N PHE A 62 -6.90 -15.10 -5.98
CA PHE A 62 -6.42 -15.37 -4.61
C PHE A 62 -6.50 -16.85 -4.26
N TYR A 63 -7.54 -17.59 -4.67
CA TYR A 63 -7.61 -19.04 -4.46
C TYR A 63 -6.51 -19.77 -5.23
N CYS A 64 -6.28 -19.40 -6.49
CA CYS A 64 -5.16 -19.94 -7.26
C CYS A 64 -3.81 -19.65 -6.59
N LEU A 65 -3.63 -18.45 -6.05
CA LEU A 65 -2.41 -18.07 -5.32
C LEU A 65 -2.23 -18.96 -4.08
N ILE A 66 -3.28 -19.17 -3.30
CA ILE A 66 -3.23 -20.04 -2.11
C ILE A 66 -2.85 -21.47 -2.49
N ILE A 67 -3.46 -22.04 -3.54
CA ILE A 67 -3.16 -23.38 -4.02
C ILE A 67 -1.69 -23.50 -4.43
N VAL A 68 -1.20 -22.55 -5.23
CA VAL A 68 0.21 -22.53 -5.67
C VAL A 68 1.15 -22.39 -4.48
N GLN A 69 0.80 -21.57 -3.47
CA GLN A 69 1.59 -21.46 -2.25
C GLN A 69 1.67 -22.78 -1.49
N ILE A 70 0.55 -23.50 -1.34
CA ILE A 70 0.54 -24.82 -0.68
C ILE A 70 1.47 -25.78 -1.43
N ILE A 71 1.38 -25.84 -2.75
CA ILE A 71 2.23 -26.70 -3.58
C ILE A 71 3.71 -26.32 -3.41
N ALA A 72 4.03 -25.00 -3.47
CA ALA A 72 5.41 -24.54 -3.34
C ALA A 72 6.00 -24.87 -1.97
N GLU A 73 5.24 -24.65 -0.87
CA GLU A 73 5.68 -25.00 0.49
C GLU A 73 5.95 -26.50 0.66
N PHE A 74 5.12 -27.34 0.02
CA PHE A 74 5.33 -28.79 0.01
C PHE A 74 6.59 -29.17 -0.78
N MET A 75 6.79 -28.58 -1.97
CA MET A 75 7.94 -28.88 -2.84
C MET A 75 9.29 -28.47 -2.22
N VAL A 76 9.31 -27.44 -1.39
CA VAL A 76 10.55 -27.00 -0.69
C VAL A 76 10.71 -27.66 0.68
N HIS A 77 9.82 -28.56 1.07
CA HIS A 77 9.82 -29.25 2.37
C HIS A 77 9.91 -28.26 3.56
N ASN A 78 9.15 -27.17 3.47
CA ASN A 78 9.14 -26.15 4.53
C ASN A 78 8.49 -26.70 5.82
N THR A 79 8.83 -26.11 6.96
CA THR A 79 8.17 -26.47 8.22
C THR A 79 6.70 -26.07 8.18
N PHE A 80 5.83 -26.91 8.76
CA PHE A 80 4.38 -26.65 8.79
C PHE A 80 4.04 -25.25 9.34
N ILE A 81 4.72 -24.82 10.41
CA ILE A 81 4.49 -23.52 11.05
C ILE A 81 4.82 -22.36 10.08
N ASN A 82 5.94 -22.44 9.38
CA ASN A 82 6.33 -21.39 8.43
C ASN A 82 5.42 -21.36 7.20
N ALA A 83 5.07 -22.52 6.66
CA ALA A 83 4.11 -22.66 5.58
C ALA A 83 2.75 -22.07 5.98
N ALA A 84 2.22 -22.46 7.13
CA ALA A 84 0.96 -21.95 7.66
C ALA A 84 0.96 -20.42 7.82
N LYS A 85 2.03 -19.84 8.38
CA LYS A 85 2.19 -18.38 8.49
C LYS A 85 2.14 -17.70 7.12
N GLY A 86 2.85 -18.24 6.13
CA GLY A 86 2.90 -17.66 4.77
C GLY A 86 1.55 -17.69 4.06
N ILE A 87 0.85 -18.83 4.13
CA ILE A 87 -0.47 -19.05 3.53
C ILE A 87 -1.52 -18.20 4.25
N ALA A 88 -1.47 -18.12 5.59
CA ALA A 88 -2.39 -17.31 6.40
C ALA A 88 -2.37 -15.84 6.02
N ILE A 89 -1.21 -15.27 5.70
CA ILE A 89 -1.12 -13.87 5.22
C ILE A 89 -1.98 -13.67 3.97
N THR A 90 -1.95 -14.59 3.02
CA THR A 90 -2.72 -14.49 1.77
C THR A 90 -4.23 -14.68 2.02
N ILE A 91 -4.60 -15.66 2.85
CA ILE A 91 -5.99 -15.90 3.25
C ILE A 91 -6.56 -14.69 3.96
N MET A 92 -5.83 -14.14 4.95
CA MET A 92 -6.26 -12.97 5.69
C MET A 92 -6.36 -11.73 4.81
N THR A 93 -5.44 -11.55 3.85
CA THR A 93 -5.52 -10.47 2.86
C THR A 93 -6.83 -10.53 2.08
N LEU A 94 -7.21 -11.71 1.59
CA LEU A 94 -8.47 -11.90 0.86
C LEU A 94 -9.68 -11.57 1.74
N PHE A 95 -9.80 -12.16 2.93
CA PHE A 95 -11.00 -12.00 3.75
C PHE A 95 -11.11 -10.62 4.38
N LEU A 96 -10.00 -9.97 4.77
CA LEU A 96 -10.00 -8.58 5.19
C LEU A 96 -10.44 -7.66 4.03
N MET A 97 -9.91 -7.87 2.83
CA MET A 97 -10.32 -7.13 1.64
C MET A 97 -11.83 -7.28 1.40
N LEU A 98 -12.37 -8.49 1.41
CA LEU A 98 -13.81 -8.75 1.22
C LEU A 98 -14.65 -8.10 2.32
N PHE A 99 -14.23 -8.17 3.58
CA PHE A 99 -14.90 -7.55 4.71
C PHE A 99 -15.02 -6.03 4.54
N PHE A 100 -13.91 -5.37 4.19
CA PHE A 100 -13.93 -3.92 3.98
C PHE A 100 -14.70 -3.53 2.72
N ILE A 101 -14.63 -4.31 1.62
CA ILE A 101 -15.45 -4.07 0.42
C ILE A 101 -16.93 -4.13 0.76
N GLU A 102 -17.38 -5.17 1.47
CA GLU A 102 -18.79 -5.34 1.86
C GLU A 102 -19.34 -4.09 2.56
N LYS A 103 -18.57 -3.52 3.48
CA LYS A 103 -19.01 -2.35 4.25
C LYS A 103 -18.95 -1.05 3.44
N LEU A 104 -17.84 -0.83 2.71
CA LEU A 104 -17.64 0.37 1.91
C LEU A 104 -18.59 0.48 0.71
N VAL A 105 -18.97 -0.65 0.11
CA VAL A 105 -19.96 -0.67 -0.99
C VAL A 105 -21.37 -0.30 -0.49
N LYS A 106 -21.71 -0.67 0.73
CA LYS A 106 -23.00 -0.27 1.37
C LYS A 106 -23.03 1.21 1.73
N ASP A 107 -21.89 1.77 2.19
CA ASP A 107 -21.77 3.18 2.58
C ASP A 107 -20.33 3.69 2.37
N ILE A 108 -20.10 4.35 1.24
CA ILE A 108 -18.79 4.89 0.90
C ILE A 108 -18.33 6.00 1.84
N SER A 109 -19.23 6.62 2.62
CA SER A 109 -18.85 7.65 3.60
C SER A 109 -17.96 7.11 4.72
N LEU A 110 -17.98 5.79 4.94
CA LEU A 110 -17.11 5.13 5.93
C LEU A 110 -15.61 5.26 5.62
N ILE A 111 -15.26 5.59 4.39
CA ILE A 111 -13.85 5.74 3.95
C ILE A 111 -13.07 6.76 4.82
N ILE A 112 -13.76 7.76 5.37
CA ILE A 112 -13.13 8.80 6.21
C ILE A 112 -12.56 8.22 7.52
N TRP A 113 -13.12 7.10 8.01
CA TRP A 113 -12.68 6.46 9.23
C TRP A 113 -11.33 5.76 9.08
N ILE A 114 -10.88 5.49 7.84
CA ILE A 114 -9.59 4.85 7.58
C ILE A 114 -8.44 5.76 8.02
N PRO A 115 -8.28 7.00 7.49
CA PRO A 115 -7.23 7.89 7.96
C PRO A 115 -7.43 8.37 9.41
N ILE A 116 -8.68 8.49 9.89
CA ILE A 116 -8.95 8.77 11.31
C ILE A 116 -8.38 7.66 12.20
N ASN A 117 -8.57 6.38 11.80
CA ASN A 117 -8.04 5.25 12.55
C ASN A 117 -6.49 5.24 12.61
N VAL A 118 -5.81 5.67 11.55
CA VAL A 118 -4.34 5.79 11.59
C VAL A 118 -3.92 6.79 12.66
N ILE A 119 -4.60 7.94 12.76
CA ILE A 119 -4.30 8.95 13.78
C ILE A 119 -4.60 8.41 15.18
N LEU A 120 -5.79 7.84 15.40
CA LEU A 120 -6.17 7.27 16.70
C LEU A 120 -5.25 6.12 17.11
N GLY A 121 -4.91 5.25 16.15
CA GLY A 121 -3.99 4.14 16.38
C GLY A 121 -2.62 4.61 16.87
N LEU A 122 -2.06 5.65 16.25
CA LEU A 122 -0.78 6.22 16.66
C LEU A 122 -0.86 6.95 18.01
N ILE A 123 -1.94 7.69 18.28
CA ILE A 123 -2.11 8.40 19.55
C ILE A 123 -2.28 7.43 20.73
N ILE A 124 -3.05 6.35 20.55
CA ILE A 124 -3.42 5.45 21.65
C ILE A 124 -2.39 4.35 21.85
N PHE A 125 -1.86 3.76 20.78
CA PHE A 125 -0.96 2.62 20.82
C PHE A 125 0.50 2.98 20.51
N GLY A 126 0.77 4.23 20.12
CA GLY A 126 2.10 4.68 19.73
C GLY A 126 2.60 4.04 18.44
N ASP A 127 3.91 4.11 18.23
CA ASP A 127 4.59 3.33 17.19
C ASP A 127 4.75 1.89 17.67
N GLN A 128 3.97 0.99 17.08
CA GLN A 128 3.95 -0.44 17.45
C GLN A 128 5.30 -1.16 17.29
N PHE A 129 6.26 -0.53 16.61
CA PHE A 129 7.61 -1.09 16.42
C PHE A 129 8.66 -0.46 17.33
N GLY A 130 8.29 0.54 18.17
CA GLY A 130 9.20 1.22 19.08
C GLY A 130 10.31 2.05 18.37
N PHE A 131 10.14 2.32 17.08
CA PHE A 131 11.14 3.10 16.32
C PHE A 131 11.10 4.59 16.65
N ALA A 132 9.96 5.10 17.13
CA ALA A 132 9.80 6.52 17.46
C ALA A 132 10.70 6.94 18.64
N ASP A 133 10.99 6.03 19.54
CA ASP A 133 11.80 6.29 20.74
C ASP A 133 13.31 6.37 20.45
N GLN A 134 13.73 6.07 19.22
CA GLN A 134 15.14 6.03 18.82
C GLN A 134 15.71 7.40 18.41
N GLY A 135 14.96 8.49 18.60
CA GLY A 135 15.38 9.88 18.36
C GLY A 135 14.38 10.73 17.57
N GLU A 136 14.59 12.05 17.53
CA GLU A 136 13.65 13.03 16.95
C GLU A 136 13.29 12.76 15.48
N THR A 137 14.25 12.33 14.67
CA THR A 137 14.02 12.05 13.25
C THR A 137 13.21 10.78 13.03
N THR A 138 13.34 9.77 13.91
CA THR A 138 12.54 8.55 13.89
C THR A 138 11.14 8.82 14.39
N PHE A 139 10.97 9.67 15.41
CA PHE A 139 9.67 10.14 15.87
C PHE A 139 8.90 10.86 14.75
N PHE A 140 9.56 11.78 14.03
CA PHE A 140 8.91 12.44 12.90
C PHE A 140 8.48 11.43 11.84
N LYS A 141 9.36 10.50 11.44
CA LYS A 141 9.13 9.54 10.36
C LYS A 141 8.00 8.55 10.66
N PHE A 142 7.95 8.02 11.88
CA PHE A 142 7.04 6.93 12.24
C PHE A 142 5.78 7.40 12.97
N TYR A 143 5.78 8.63 13.49
CA TYR A 143 4.65 9.17 14.24
C TYR A 143 4.02 10.41 13.55
N LEU A 144 4.77 11.51 13.40
CA LEU A 144 4.20 12.76 12.87
C LEU A 144 3.87 12.71 11.38
N ALA A 145 4.73 12.12 10.54
CA ALA A 145 4.49 12.07 9.11
C ALA A 145 3.25 11.26 8.72
N PRO A 146 2.97 10.07 9.31
CA PRO A 146 1.69 9.38 9.11
C PRO A 146 0.47 10.17 9.59
N ILE A 147 0.57 10.92 10.71
CA ILE A 147 -0.51 11.79 11.19
C ILE A 147 -0.78 12.91 10.19
N LEU A 148 0.26 13.64 9.74
CA LEU A 148 0.14 14.71 8.75
C LEU A 148 -0.46 14.21 7.44
N THR A 149 -0.03 13.04 6.99
CA THR A 149 -0.58 12.40 5.79
C THR A 149 -2.06 12.05 5.97
N SER A 150 -2.42 11.50 7.12
CA SER A 150 -3.80 11.13 7.42
C SER A 150 -4.71 12.35 7.53
N LEU A 151 -4.23 13.44 8.14
CA LEU A 151 -4.94 14.73 8.16
C LEU A 151 -5.15 15.27 6.74
N ALA A 152 -4.13 15.24 5.90
CA ALA A 152 -4.26 15.61 4.49
C ALA A 152 -5.31 14.74 3.77
N CYS A 153 -5.33 13.43 4.01
CA CYS A 153 -6.35 12.52 3.47
C CYS A 153 -7.75 12.88 3.96
N ILE A 154 -7.94 13.16 5.25
CA ILE A 154 -9.23 13.60 5.80
C ILE A 154 -9.71 14.88 5.09
N ILE A 155 -8.83 15.85 4.95
CA ILE A 155 -9.14 17.11 4.25
C ILE A 155 -9.56 16.85 2.80
N THR A 156 -8.90 15.92 2.08
CA THR A 156 -9.30 15.56 0.71
C THR A 156 -10.70 14.94 0.63
N LEU A 157 -11.15 14.28 1.70
CA LEU A 157 -12.46 13.65 1.79
C LEU A 157 -13.57 14.63 2.22
N MET A 158 -13.21 15.80 2.76
CA MET A 158 -14.14 16.85 3.10
C MET A 158 -14.68 17.53 1.84
N LYS A 159 -16.00 17.71 1.75
CA LYS A 159 -16.68 18.29 0.59
C LYS A 159 -16.67 19.83 0.58
N TRP A 160 -15.70 20.47 1.22
CA TRP A 160 -15.65 21.92 1.31
C TRP A 160 -15.12 22.55 0.02
N LYS A 161 -15.89 23.47 -0.57
CA LYS A 161 -15.54 24.13 -1.84
C LYS A 161 -14.17 24.80 -1.84
N TRP A 162 -13.83 25.50 -0.75
CA TRP A 162 -12.54 26.18 -0.61
C TRP A 162 -11.37 25.21 -0.53
N VAL A 163 -11.56 24.02 0.11
CA VAL A 163 -10.53 22.98 0.15
C VAL A 163 -10.18 22.52 -1.26
N HIS A 164 -11.19 22.24 -2.08
CA HIS A 164 -10.93 21.81 -3.45
C HIS A 164 -10.20 22.86 -4.30
N LYS A 165 -10.41 24.14 -4.03
CA LYS A 165 -9.71 25.25 -4.72
C LYS A 165 -8.21 25.26 -4.41
N TYR A 166 -7.84 25.02 -3.14
CA TYR A 166 -6.44 25.11 -2.66
C TYR A 166 -5.81 23.75 -2.39
N LEU A 167 -6.50 22.66 -2.74
CA LEU A 167 -6.08 21.30 -2.44
C LEU A 167 -4.67 21.00 -2.93
N PHE A 168 -4.32 21.48 -4.12
CA PHE A 168 -2.98 21.30 -4.68
C PHE A 168 -1.90 21.93 -3.79
N ILE A 169 -2.08 23.17 -3.38
CA ILE A 169 -1.11 23.91 -2.54
C ILE A 169 -0.96 23.19 -1.20
N LEU A 170 -2.06 22.74 -0.62
CA LEU A 170 -2.07 22.03 0.65
C LEU A 170 -1.30 20.70 0.54
N LEU A 171 -1.64 19.84 -0.44
CA LEU A 171 -0.97 18.55 -0.61
C LEU A 171 0.51 18.72 -0.96
N PHE A 172 0.85 19.71 -1.76
CA PHE A 172 2.23 20.03 -2.10
C PHE A 172 3.00 20.50 -0.87
N GLY A 173 2.45 21.42 -0.08
CA GLY A 173 3.07 21.92 1.15
C GLY A 173 3.28 20.80 2.18
N VAL A 174 2.26 19.93 2.39
CA VAL A 174 2.38 18.78 3.28
C VAL A 174 3.45 17.81 2.77
N SER A 175 3.54 17.56 1.46
CA SER A 175 4.55 16.67 0.89
C SER A 175 5.98 17.19 1.15
N LEU A 176 6.22 18.48 0.96
CA LEU A 176 7.52 19.09 1.24
C LEU A 176 7.87 19.03 2.73
N LEU A 177 6.93 19.33 3.62
CA LEU A 177 7.10 19.21 5.06
C LEU A 177 7.54 17.78 5.46
N ILE A 178 6.86 16.77 4.93
CA ILE A 178 7.16 15.36 5.21
C ILE A 178 8.54 14.96 4.66
N ILE A 179 8.93 15.45 3.47
CA ILE A 179 10.24 15.17 2.88
C ILE A 179 11.36 15.81 3.71
N ILE A 180 11.20 17.08 4.10
CA ILE A 180 12.17 17.84 4.91
C ILE A 180 12.34 17.18 6.29
N GLY A 181 11.24 16.73 6.91
CA GLY A 181 11.26 16.01 8.18
C GLY A 181 11.85 14.59 8.12
N GLY A 182 12.31 14.13 6.95
CA GLY A 182 13.02 12.85 6.80
C GLY A 182 12.16 11.65 6.40
N ALA A 183 10.82 11.77 6.35
CA ALA A 183 9.93 10.70 5.90
C ALA A 183 9.78 10.71 4.36
N ARG A 184 10.92 10.64 3.66
CA ARG A 184 11.03 10.82 2.20
C ARG A 184 10.06 9.98 1.39
N THR A 185 9.93 8.73 1.73
CA THR A 185 9.08 7.76 1.01
C THR A 185 7.61 8.20 0.99
N LEU A 186 7.09 8.58 2.15
CA LEU A 186 5.71 9.05 2.33
C LEU A 186 5.50 10.41 1.64
N GLY A 187 6.46 11.32 1.82
CA GLY A 187 6.43 12.65 1.20
C GLY A 187 6.48 12.58 -0.32
N PHE A 188 7.33 11.73 -0.90
CA PHE A 188 7.36 11.53 -2.36
C PHE A 188 6.06 10.92 -2.88
N SER A 189 5.45 9.97 -2.18
CA SER A 189 4.14 9.44 -2.57
C SER A 189 3.07 10.53 -2.59
N MET A 190 3.05 11.43 -1.60
CA MET A 190 2.13 12.57 -1.56
C MET A 190 2.41 13.57 -2.69
N PHE A 191 3.68 13.85 -2.95
CA PHE A 191 4.12 14.71 -4.04
C PHE A 191 3.67 14.18 -5.41
N PHE A 192 3.92 12.89 -5.70
CA PHE A 192 3.47 12.27 -6.94
C PHE A 192 1.94 12.22 -7.05
N THR A 193 1.24 11.98 -5.95
CA THR A 193 -0.23 12.07 -5.92
C THR A 193 -0.69 13.46 -6.35
N THR A 194 -0.04 14.49 -5.86
CA THR A 194 -0.36 15.89 -6.18
C THR A 194 -0.13 16.19 -7.65
N LEU A 195 1.00 15.76 -8.21
CA LEU A 195 1.31 15.92 -9.64
C LEU A 195 0.31 15.19 -10.55
N VAL A 196 0.02 13.92 -10.23
CA VAL A 196 -0.94 13.13 -11.01
C VAL A 196 -2.34 13.73 -10.93
N LEU A 197 -2.73 14.25 -9.75
CA LEU A 197 -4.01 14.93 -9.57
C LEU A 197 -4.12 16.20 -10.42
N LEU A 198 -3.05 17.00 -10.51
CA LEU A 198 -3.00 18.17 -11.41
C LEU A 198 -3.21 17.78 -12.85
N ILE A 199 -2.46 16.79 -13.31
CA ILE A 199 -2.54 16.30 -14.68
C ILE A 199 -3.94 15.76 -14.96
N TYR A 200 -4.48 14.96 -14.03
CA TYR A 200 -5.83 14.43 -14.14
C TYR A 200 -6.89 15.56 -14.19
N ASN A 201 -6.78 16.58 -13.34
CA ASN A 201 -7.71 17.70 -13.32
C ASN A 201 -7.67 18.50 -14.63
N LYS A 202 -6.48 18.64 -15.25
CA LYS A 202 -6.32 19.32 -16.53
C LYS A 202 -6.90 18.51 -17.69
N TYR A 203 -6.57 17.23 -17.80
CA TYR A 203 -6.89 16.41 -18.97
C TYR A 203 -8.10 15.49 -18.79
N LYS A 204 -8.57 15.32 -17.53
CA LYS A 204 -9.68 14.42 -17.15
C LYS A 204 -9.51 12.95 -17.59
N THR A 205 -8.28 12.57 -17.93
CA THR A 205 -7.90 11.20 -18.31
C THR A 205 -6.49 10.90 -17.83
N ILE A 206 -6.25 9.66 -17.41
CA ILE A 206 -4.90 9.17 -17.10
C ILE A 206 -4.38 8.42 -18.33
N GLN A 207 -3.75 9.14 -19.24
CA GLN A 207 -3.02 8.56 -20.37
C GLN A 207 -1.53 8.67 -20.11
N PHE A 208 -0.80 7.57 -20.31
CA PHE A 208 0.65 7.52 -20.05
C PHE A 208 1.42 8.65 -20.73
N LYS A 209 1.11 8.91 -22.02
CA LYS A 209 1.71 10.01 -22.79
C LYS A 209 1.51 11.39 -22.17
N LYS A 210 0.40 11.61 -21.44
CA LYS A 210 0.10 12.90 -20.78
C LYS A 210 0.71 13.00 -19.38
N ILE A 211 0.96 11.87 -18.72
CA ILE A 211 1.54 11.81 -17.38
C ILE A 211 3.06 11.89 -17.45
N MET A 212 3.70 11.30 -18.48
CA MET A 212 5.16 11.24 -18.60
C MET A 212 5.86 12.60 -18.48
N PRO A 213 5.43 13.67 -19.15
CA PRO A 213 6.08 14.98 -18.98
C PRO A 213 6.02 15.47 -17.53
N GLY A 214 4.88 15.28 -16.86
CA GLY A 214 4.74 15.65 -15.46
C GLY A 214 5.62 14.82 -14.53
N LEU A 215 5.76 13.52 -14.79
CA LEU A 215 6.68 12.66 -14.02
C LEU A 215 8.14 13.06 -14.24
N ILE A 216 8.53 13.39 -15.47
CA ILE A 216 9.89 13.87 -15.79
C ILE A 216 10.15 15.18 -15.04
N ILE A 217 9.24 16.15 -15.12
CA ILE A 217 9.36 17.42 -14.38
C ILE A 217 9.45 17.16 -12.87
N GLY A 218 8.63 16.24 -12.36
CA GLY A 218 8.69 15.81 -10.95
C GLY A 218 10.03 15.21 -10.57
N MET A 219 10.61 14.34 -11.40
CA MET A 219 11.94 13.76 -11.17
C MET A 219 13.04 14.83 -11.20
N VAL A 220 12.99 15.76 -12.15
CA VAL A 220 13.93 16.88 -12.23
C VAL A 220 13.82 17.76 -10.98
N PHE A 221 12.61 18.06 -10.53
CA PHE A 221 12.38 18.81 -9.30
C PHE A 221 12.94 18.08 -8.07
N ILE A 222 12.69 16.77 -7.94
CA ILE A 222 13.23 15.94 -6.86
C ILE A 222 14.75 15.93 -6.90
N GLN A 223 15.34 15.76 -8.09
CA GLN A 223 16.79 15.79 -8.26
C GLN A 223 17.39 17.14 -7.82
N PHE A 224 16.77 18.25 -8.26
CA PHE A 224 17.15 19.60 -7.83
C PHE A 224 17.06 19.76 -6.31
N PHE A 225 15.92 19.39 -5.72
CA PHE A 225 15.69 19.46 -4.28
C PHE A 225 16.71 18.64 -3.48
N LEU A 226 16.99 17.42 -3.91
CA LEU A 226 17.97 16.54 -3.26
C LEU A 226 19.38 17.15 -3.33
N THR A 227 19.78 17.67 -4.50
CA THR A 227 21.13 18.19 -4.73
C THR A 227 21.38 19.49 -4.00
N PHE A 228 20.46 20.46 -4.11
CA PHE A 228 20.71 21.83 -3.67
C PHE A 228 20.15 22.16 -2.28
N ILE A 229 19.17 21.42 -1.79
CA ILE A 229 18.50 21.72 -0.52
C ILE A 229 18.77 20.63 0.51
N TYR A 230 18.44 19.37 0.20
CA TYR A 230 18.41 18.31 1.19
C TYR A 230 19.81 17.78 1.54
N MET A 231 20.62 17.43 0.55
CA MET A 231 21.95 16.87 0.75
C MET A 231 22.89 17.82 1.48
N PRO A 232 22.96 19.14 1.16
CA PRO A 232 23.78 20.09 1.92
C PRO A 232 23.37 20.18 3.39
N LYS A 233 22.07 20.15 3.70
CA LYS A 233 21.57 20.13 5.09
C LYS A 233 22.02 18.89 5.85
N VAL A 234 21.86 17.71 5.25
CA VAL A 234 22.30 16.44 5.86
C VAL A 234 23.82 16.44 6.08
N LYS A 235 24.58 16.99 5.14
CA LYS A 235 26.05 17.10 5.26
C LYS A 235 26.49 18.00 6.42
N ARG A 236 25.74 19.08 6.68
CA ARG A 236 25.98 19.99 7.83
C ARG A 236 25.45 19.45 9.17
N GLY A 237 24.74 18.32 9.17
CA GLY A 237 24.07 17.79 10.37
C GLY A 237 22.77 18.50 10.75
N GLU A 238 22.28 19.43 9.91
CA GLU A 238 21.09 20.25 10.18
C GLU A 238 19.77 19.52 9.83
N GLY A 239 19.82 18.31 9.35
CA GLY A 239 18.63 17.54 8.98
C GLY A 239 18.94 16.11 8.62
N GLY A 240 17.94 15.25 8.81
CA GLY A 240 18.06 13.82 8.53
C GLY A 240 18.60 13.02 9.72
N SER A 241 18.30 11.71 9.74
CA SER A 241 18.82 10.77 10.73
C SER A 241 20.27 10.40 10.39
N ASN A 242 21.01 9.84 11.38
CA ASN A 242 22.32 9.23 11.16
C ASN A 242 22.26 8.19 10.02
N GLN A 243 21.13 7.50 9.88
CA GLN A 243 20.87 6.56 8.77
C GLN A 243 20.85 7.27 7.41
N ASN A 244 20.30 8.49 7.32
CA ASN A 244 20.29 9.25 6.07
C ASN A 244 21.71 9.72 5.70
N ARG A 245 22.47 10.18 6.68
CA ARG A 245 23.86 10.57 6.50
C ARG A 245 24.70 9.39 6.01
N SER A 246 24.62 8.26 6.70
CA SER A 246 25.28 7.02 6.28
C SER A 246 24.91 6.59 4.86
N GLN A 247 23.64 6.74 4.43
CA GLN A 247 23.24 6.44 3.05
C GLN A 247 23.91 7.34 2.00
N PHE A 248 24.07 8.64 2.30
CA PHE A 248 24.78 9.55 1.40
C PHE A 248 26.30 9.33 1.40
N GLU A 249 26.87 9.02 2.54
CA GLU A 249 28.30 8.66 2.66
C GLU A 249 28.64 7.44 1.80
N LYS A 250 27.78 6.40 1.80
CA LYS A 250 27.96 5.18 0.98
C LYS A 250 27.99 5.43 -0.52
N ILE A 251 27.33 6.45 -0.99
CA ILE A 251 27.35 6.84 -2.41
C ILE A 251 28.29 8.02 -2.69
N ASN A 252 29.24 8.27 -1.77
CA ASN A 252 30.19 9.38 -1.86
C ASN A 252 29.52 10.73 -2.13
N TRP A 253 28.39 10.99 -1.46
CA TRP A 253 27.58 12.20 -1.64
C TRP A 253 27.14 12.43 -3.09
N ASN A 254 27.01 11.37 -3.89
CA ASN A 254 26.49 11.48 -5.23
C ASN A 254 24.98 11.80 -5.18
N SER A 255 24.59 12.91 -5.78
CA SER A 255 23.22 13.39 -5.80
C SER A 255 22.33 12.71 -6.85
N ASN A 256 22.85 11.76 -7.62
CA ASN A 256 22.06 11.04 -8.61
C ASN A 256 20.94 10.24 -7.93
N ILE A 257 19.69 10.54 -8.30
CA ILE A 257 18.48 9.92 -7.70
C ILE A 257 18.51 8.38 -7.81
N PHE A 258 19.05 7.83 -8.89
CA PHE A 258 19.14 6.37 -9.07
C PHE A 258 20.11 5.75 -8.08
N MET A 259 21.24 6.39 -7.80
CA MET A 259 22.21 5.91 -6.80
C MET A 259 21.62 6.00 -5.39
N ILE A 260 20.90 7.06 -5.08
CA ILE A 260 20.20 7.23 -3.81
C ILE A 260 19.12 6.14 -3.63
N LEU A 261 18.33 5.87 -4.67
CA LEU A 261 17.32 4.81 -4.64
C LEU A 261 17.97 3.42 -4.49
N PHE A 262 19.07 3.17 -5.18
CA PHE A 262 19.81 1.91 -5.08
C PHE A 262 20.31 1.67 -3.66
N SER A 263 21.01 2.64 -3.08
CA SER A 263 21.54 2.50 -1.71
C SER A 263 20.43 2.37 -0.65
N ALA A 264 19.28 3.03 -0.88
CA ALA A 264 18.14 2.98 0.03
C ALA A 264 17.29 1.70 -0.09
N ARG A 265 17.52 0.88 -1.13
CA ARG A 265 16.68 -0.28 -1.48
C ARG A 265 17.50 -1.54 -1.78
N SER A 266 18.64 -1.71 -1.10
CA SER A 266 19.48 -2.90 -1.22
C SER A 266 18.70 -4.21 -1.01
N ASP A 267 17.75 -4.22 -0.07
CA ASP A 267 16.89 -5.38 0.21
C ASP A 267 16.07 -5.83 -1.01
N PHE A 268 15.64 -4.90 -1.86
CA PHE A 268 14.91 -5.22 -3.10
C PHE A 268 15.81 -5.97 -4.09
N PHE A 269 17.05 -5.54 -4.24
CA PHE A 269 18.01 -6.20 -5.14
C PHE A 269 18.43 -7.55 -4.61
N VAL A 270 18.70 -7.64 -3.30
CA VAL A 270 19.05 -8.91 -2.66
C VAL A 270 17.91 -9.91 -2.77
N SER A 271 16.66 -9.49 -2.52
CA SER A 271 15.50 -10.37 -2.67
C SER A 271 15.28 -10.79 -4.13
N THR A 272 15.60 -9.93 -5.11
CA THR A 272 15.52 -10.30 -6.53
C THR A 272 16.54 -11.39 -6.87
N ILE A 273 17.77 -11.29 -6.36
CA ILE A 273 18.80 -12.33 -6.53
C ILE A 273 18.36 -13.62 -5.85
N ALA A 274 17.83 -13.56 -4.63
CA ALA A 274 17.29 -14.72 -3.94
C ALA A 274 16.17 -15.41 -4.74
N PHE A 275 15.29 -14.65 -5.36
CA PHE A 275 14.25 -15.19 -6.25
C PHE A 275 14.86 -15.89 -7.48
N LEU A 276 15.86 -15.29 -8.11
CA LEU A 276 16.53 -15.87 -9.30
C LEU A 276 17.34 -17.13 -8.97
N ASP A 277 17.82 -17.27 -7.74
CA ASP A 277 18.54 -18.48 -7.30
C ASP A 277 17.62 -19.71 -7.20
N LYS A 278 16.33 -19.52 -6.86
CA LYS A 278 15.32 -20.59 -6.80
C LYS A 278 14.01 -20.17 -7.46
N PRO A 279 13.99 -20.06 -8.79
CA PRO A 279 12.86 -19.42 -9.48
C PRO A 279 11.58 -20.25 -9.48
N LEU A 280 11.63 -21.58 -9.48
CA LEU A 280 10.44 -22.43 -9.65
C LEU A 280 9.53 -22.42 -8.43
N TRP A 281 10.05 -22.82 -7.27
CA TRP A 281 9.28 -23.01 -6.04
C TRP A 281 9.67 -22.05 -4.92
N GLY A 282 10.71 -21.23 -5.13
CA GLY A 282 11.23 -20.32 -4.13
C GLY A 282 12.02 -21.02 -3.03
N HIS A 283 12.15 -20.31 -1.91
CA HIS A 283 12.88 -20.78 -0.72
C HIS A 283 11.95 -21.28 0.40
N GLY A 284 10.64 -21.14 0.24
CA GLY A 284 9.64 -21.31 1.28
C GLY A 284 9.35 -20.03 2.06
N SER A 285 8.19 -19.95 2.69
CA SER A 285 7.83 -18.85 3.56
C SER A 285 8.70 -18.83 4.80
N TRP A 286 9.13 -17.63 5.20
CA TRP A 286 10.01 -17.43 6.37
C TRP A 286 11.34 -18.17 6.27
N ALA A 287 11.86 -18.34 5.06
CA ALA A 287 13.11 -19.06 4.81
C ALA A 287 14.30 -18.38 5.47
N ILE A 288 15.12 -19.20 6.16
CA ILE A 288 16.35 -18.77 6.80
C ILE A 288 17.49 -18.77 5.77
N ASP A 289 18.29 -17.73 5.75
CA ASP A 289 19.53 -17.64 4.96
C ASP A 289 20.64 -18.47 5.62
N LYS A 290 20.55 -19.79 5.51
CA LYS A 290 21.48 -20.75 6.15
C LYS A 290 22.95 -20.50 5.76
N THR A 291 23.19 -20.13 4.54
CA THR A 291 24.53 -19.86 4.01
C THR A 291 25.00 -18.42 4.22
N LYS A 292 24.10 -17.55 4.69
CA LYS A 292 24.30 -16.11 4.86
C LYS A 292 24.70 -15.36 3.59
N LYS A 293 24.53 -16.02 2.43
CA LYS A 293 24.83 -15.48 1.11
C LYS A 293 24.16 -14.12 0.90
N TYR A 294 22.88 -14.03 1.22
CA TYR A 294 22.07 -12.83 0.96
C TYR A 294 22.37 -11.71 1.95
N HIS A 295 22.67 -12.03 3.20
CA HIS A 295 23.10 -11.04 4.19
C HIS A 295 24.49 -10.48 3.88
N ILE A 296 25.44 -11.33 3.45
CA ILE A 296 26.77 -10.89 3.03
C ILE A 296 26.64 -10.00 1.78
N LEU A 297 25.77 -10.38 0.83
CA LEU A 297 25.52 -9.56 -0.36
C LEU A 297 24.92 -8.20 0.02
N GLN A 298 23.97 -8.18 0.94
CA GLN A 298 23.37 -6.95 1.45
C GLN A 298 24.42 -6.07 2.14
N ALA A 299 25.26 -6.65 2.98
CA ALA A 299 26.32 -5.94 3.67
C ALA A 299 27.33 -5.31 2.67
N LYS A 300 27.73 -6.06 1.64
CA LYS A 300 28.60 -5.55 0.56
C LYS A 300 27.96 -4.38 -0.20
N MET A 301 26.66 -4.46 -0.50
CA MET A 301 25.92 -3.36 -1.16
C MET A 301 25.80 -2.12 -0.27
N LEU A 302 25.82 -2.30 1.04
CA LEU A 302 25.69 -1.23 2.02
C LEU A 302 27.05 -0.70 2.51
N ASP A 303 28.16 -1.24 2.01
CA ASP A 303 29.52 -0.93 2.45
C ASP A 303 29.66 -0.93 3.98
N ASN A 304 28.97 -1.87 4.62
CA ASN A 304 29.00 -2.09 6.06
C ASN A 304 29.88 -3.30 6.35
N GLU A 305 30.79 -3.17 7.29
CA GLU A 305 31.39 -4.36 7.90
C GLU A 305 30.26 -5.18 8.54
N TYR A 306 30.02 -6.34 7.99
CA TYR A 306 29.00 -7.25 8.48
C TYR A 306 29.45 -7.79 9.85
N ARG A 307 28.86 -7.24 10.90
CA ARG A 307 28.99 -7.80 12.24
C ARG A 307 28.16 -9.08 12.30
N TYR A 308 28.84 -10.17 12.06
CA TYR A 308 28.27 -11.48 12.04
C TYR A 308 28.07 -12.00 13.46
N ASP A 309 26.81 -12.24 13.86
CA ASP A 309 26.47 -13.07 15.01
C ASP A 309 26.09 -14.47 14.48
N PRO A 310 26.92 -15.51 14.70
CA PRO A 310 26.64 -16.86 14.25
C PRO A 310 25.39 -17.48 14.86
N GLN A 311 24.89 -16.96 15.98
CA GLN A 311 23.76 -17.52 16.72
C GLN A 311 22.40 -17.01 16.21
N ILE A 312 22.34 -15.94 15.42
CA ILE A 312 21.09 -15.40 14.92
C ILE A 312 20.68 -16.09 13.61
N ASN A 313 19.55 -16.79 13.64
CA ASN A 313 18.90 -17.32 12.45
C ASN A 313 18.24 -16.18 11.66
N LEU A 314 18.98 -15.62 10.72
CA LEU A 314 18.52 -14.50 9.91
C LEU A 314 17.63 -15.00 8.76
N LEU A 315 16.47 -14.37 8.59
CA LEU A 315 15.59 -14.61 7.44
C LEU A 315 16.21 -14.00 6.19
N ILE A 316 15.93 -14.56 5.00
CA ILE A 316 16.34 -13.96 3.74
C ILE A 316 15.84 -12.50 3.70
N PRO A 317 16.71 -11.50 3.51
CA PRO A 317 16.31 -10.09 3.45
C PRO A 317 15.31 -9.86 2.34
N CYS A 318 14.09 -9.48 2.68
CA CYS A 318 13.04 -9.22 1.70
C CYS A 318 12.14 -8.06 2.14
N HIS A 319 12.33 -6.90 1.52
CA HIS A 319 11.51 -5.71 1.72
C HIS A 319 10.72 -5.36 0.44
N SER A 320 10.12 -6.37 -0.17
CA SER A 320 9.17 -6.24 -1.27
C SER A 320 8.10 -7.32 -1.13
N VAL A 321 6.85 -6.92 -1.08
CA VAL A 321 5.75 -7.89 -1.07
C VAL A 321 5.70 -8.64 -2.40
N VAL A 322 5.92 -7.93 -3.52
CA VAL A 322 5.84 -8.50 -4.88
C VAL A 322 6.95 -9.50 -5.10
N VAL A 323 8.21 -9.09 -4.94
CA VAL A 323 9.37 -9.96 -5.12
C VAL A 323 9.38 -11.04 -4.04
N GLY A 324 8.92 -10.73 -2.82
CA GLY A 324 8.79 -11.66 -1.72
C GLY A 324 7.91 -12.86 -2.02
N LYS A 325 6.88 -12.71 -2.86
CA LYS A 325 6.09 -13.85 -3.34
C LYS A 325 6.92 -14.78 -4.24
N GLY A 326 7.81 -14.21 -5.06
CA GLY A 326 8.78 -15.00 -5.84
C GLY A 326 9.82 -15.68 -4.96
N VAL A 327 10.40 -14.96 -4.00
CA VAL A 327 11.37 -15.52 -3.04
C VAL A 327 10.78 -16.67 -2.25
N SER A 328 9.56 -16.51 -1.74
CA SER A 328 8.92 -17.53 -0.89
C SER A 328 8.38 -18.70 -1.71
N ASN A 329 7.66 -18.44 -2.80
CA ASN A 329 6.82 -19.45 -3.45
C ASN A 329 7.04 -19.56 -4.97
N GLY A 330 8.10 -18.96 -5.50
CA GLY A 330 8.54 -19.09 -6.89
C GLY A 330 7.72 -18.32 -7.91
N ILE A 331 8.02 -18.59 -9.20
CA ILE A 331 7.54 -17.83 -10.35
C ILE A 331 6.00 -17.88 -10.52
N PHE A 332 5.38 -19.02 -10.22
CA PHE A 332 3.94 -19.15 -10.38
C PHE A 332 3.18 -18.28 -9.38
N ALA A 333 3.59 -18.27 -8.10
CA ALA A 333 3.02 -17.39 -7.08
C ALA A 333 3.29 -15.92 -7.40
N PHE A 334 4.49 -15.59 -7.86
CA PHE A 334 4.84 -14.25 -8.32
C PHE A 334 3.94 -13.78 -9.46
N ALA A 335 3.77 -14.59 -10.51
CA ALA A 335 2.97 -14.25 -11.68
C ALA A 335 1.47 -14.05 -11.34
N ILE A 336 0.89 -14.95 -10.53
CA ILE A 336 -0.51 -14.81 -10.09
C ILE A 336 -0.67 -13.57 -9.22
N PHE A 337 0.24 -13.32 -8.28
CA PHE A 337 0.17 -12.15 -7.42
C PHE A 337 0.32 -10.85 -8.21
N LEU A 338 1.24 -10.82 -9.18
CA LEU A 338 1.42 -9.69 -10.09
C LEU A 338 0.15 -9.42 -10.91
N TRP A 339 -0.51 -10.47 -11.41
CA TRP A 339 -1.78 -10.37 -12.11
C TRP A 339 -2.89 -9.79 -11.21
N ILE A 340 -3.00 -10.26 -9.95
CA ILE A 340 -3.94 -9.70 -8.95
C ILE A 340 -3.68 -8.21 -8.78
N MET A 341 -2.43 -7.82 -8.55
CA MET A 341 -2.05 -6.41 -8.40
C MET A 341 -2.41 -5.57 -9.61
N ILE A 342 -1.99 -5.97 -10.81
CA ILE A 342 -2.29 -5.26 -12.05
C ILE A 342 -3.80 -5.07 -12.19
N THR A 343 -4.58 -6.11 -11.87
CA THR A 343 -6.04 -6.05 -11.94
C THR A 343 -6.61 -5.04 -10.95
N ILE A 344 -6.19 -5.06 -9.70
CA ILE A 344 -6.64 -4.11 -8.67
C ILE A 344 -6.28 -2.67 -9.04
N TYR A 345 -5.05 -2.42 -9.50
CA TYR A 345 -4.64 -1.08 -9.91
C TYR A 345 -5.39 -0.58 -11.15
N ARG A 346 -5.67 -1.48 -12.12
CA ARG A 346 -6.54 -1.14 -13.25
C ARG A 346 -7.96 -0.78 -12.80
N ILE A 347 -8.50 -1.49 -11.82
CA ILE A 347 -9.81 -1.17 -11.21
C ILE A 347 -9.73 0.20 -10.53
N GLY A 348 -8.72 0.45 -9.71
CA GLY A 348 -8.51 1.73 -9.05
C GLY A 348 -8.45 2.89 -10.03
N LEU A 349 -7.67 2.76 -11.12
CA LEU A 349 -7.57 3.79 -12.16
C LEU A 349 -8.90 4.01 -12.91
N LYS A 350 -9.68 2.94 -13.17
CA LYS A 350 -11.04 3.05 -13.72
C LYS A 350 -12.02 3.68 -12.73
N GLY A 351 -11.73 3.64 -11.44
CA GLY A 351 -12.50 4.29 -10.39
C GLY A 351 -12.39 5.82 -10.40
N LEU A 352 -11.45 6.42 -11.14
CA LEU A 352 -11.37 7.86 -11.28
C LEU A 352 -12.53 8.38 -12.15
N SER A 353 -13.27 9.34 -11.63
CA SER A 353 -14.41 9.95 -12.31
C SER A 353 -14.31 11.47 -12.30
N ARG A 354 -14.72 12.10 -13.42
CA ARG A 354 -14.66 13.58 -13.56
C ARG A 354 -15.37 14.34 -12.43
N ARG A 355 -16.40 13.73 -11.83
CA ARG A 355 -17.24 14.36 -10.82
C ARG A 355 -17.03 13.79 -9.40
N SER A 356 -16.12 12.84 -9.23
CA SER A 356 -15.93 12.21 -7.94
C SER A 356 -15.09 13.10 -7.00
N PRO A 357 -15.59 13.42 -5.80
CA PRO A 357 -14.82 14.13 -4.80
C PRO A 357 -13.69 13.28 -4.19
N TYR A 358 -13.70 11.97 -4.45
CA TYR A 358 -12.76 11.00 -3.87
C TYR A 358 -11.49 10.81 -4.70
N ASN A 359 -11.34 11.49 -5.84
CA ASN A 359 -10.21 11.26 -6.76
C ASN A 359 -8.84 11.47 -6.10
N ALA A 360 -8.69 12.50 -5.27
CA ALA A 360 -7.42 12.77 -4.59
C ALA A 360 -7.05 11.64 -3.63
N TYR A 361 -8.01 11.19 -2.83
CA TYR A 361 -7.82 10.08 -1.91
C TYR A 361 -7.57 8.75 -2.64
N LEU A 362 -8.29 8.50 -3.73
CA LEU A 362 -8.08 7.30 -4.56
C LEU A 362 -6.69 7.28 -5.18
N LEU A 363 -6.22 8.40 -5.73
CA LEU A 363 -4.86 8.51 -6.26
C LEU A 363 -3.80 8.32 -5.19
N TRP A 364 -4.01 8.91 -4.01
CA TRP A 364 -3.15 8.65 -2.86
C TRP A 364 -3.10 7.16 -2.50
N THR A 365 -4.26 6.50 -2.41
CA THR A 365 -4.35 5.08 -2.10
C THR A 365 -3.63 4.22 -3.15
N ILE A 366 -3.78 4.53 -4.44
CA ILE A 366 -3.10 3.85 -5.55
C ILE A 366 -1.58 4.00 -5.40
N ILE A 367 -1.08 5.22 -5.27
CA ILE A 367 0.37 5.51 -5.28
C ILE A 367 1.03 4.98 -4.00
N SER A 368 0.44 5.24 -2.83
CA SER A 368 1.01 4.81 -1.55
C SER A 368 1.00 3.28 -1.41
N SER A 369 -0.09 2.60 -1.80
CA SER A 369 -0.13 1.14 -1.76
C SER A 369 0.83 0.50 -2.77
N PHE A 370 0.95 1.04 -3.97
CA PHE A 370 1.92 0.57 -4.96
C PHE A 370 3.35 0.63 -4.42
N GLN A 371 3.71 1.75 -3.81
CA GLN A 371 5.01 1.93 -3.20
C GLN A 371 5.24 0.96 -2.02
N LEU A 372 4.23 0.77 -1.16
CA LEU A 372 4.30 -0.19 -0.05
C LEU A 372 4.47 -1.63 -0.54
N LEU A 373 3.80 -2.03 -1.62
CA LEU A 373 3.91 -3.38 -2.16
C LEU A 373 5.26 -3.63 -2.84
N LEU A 374 5.84 -2.60 -3.48
CA LEU A 374 7.17 -2.73 -4.07
C LEU A 374 8.29 -2.72 -3.04
N PHE A 375 8.16 -1.94 -1.96
CA PHE A 375 9.26 -1.64 -1.04
C PHE A 375 8.93 -1.84 0.44
N GLY A 376 7.82 -2.48 0.75
CA GLY A 376 7.43 -2.80 2.11
C GLY A 376 7.62 -4.27 2.45
N PRO A 377 7.75 -4.61 3.75
CA PRO A 377 7.86 -5.99 4.19
C PRO A 377 6.57 -6.78 3.89
N PRO A 378 6.67 -8.11 3.67
CA PRO A 378 5.52 -8.96 3.33
C PRO A 378 4.36 -8.89 4.33
N ALA A 379 4.63 -8.61 5.59
CA ALA A 379 3.61 -8.48 6.65
C ALA A 379 2.60 -7.34 6.40
N ILE A 380 2.98 -6.30 5.64
CA ILE A 380 2.09 -5.17 5.28
C ILE A 380 0.91 -5.63 4.41
N LEU A 381 1.06 -6.75 3.67
CA LEU A 381 0.04 -7.22 2.74
C LEU A 381 -1.32 -7.42 3.42
N LYS A 382 -1.34 -8.06 4.59
CA LYS A 382 -2.60 -8.44 5.23
C LYS A 382 -3.41 -7.26 5.79
N ASN A 383 -2.77 -6.18 6.24
CA ASN A 383 -3.47 -5.05 6.86
C ASN A 383 -3.63 -3.87 5.89
N ASN A 384 -2.56 -3.13 5.64
CA ASN A 384 -2.62 -1.89 4.88
C ASN A 384 -3.04 -2.12 3.42
N SER A 385 -2.53 -3.21 2.79
CA SER A 385 -2.85 -3.49 1.40
C SER A 385 -4.29 -3.99 1.23
N SER A 386 -4.83 -4.78 2.18
CA SER A 386 -6.23 -5.23 2.12
C SER A 386 -7.20 -4.07 2.14
N ILE A 387 -6.96 -3.07 3.01
CA ILE A 387 -7.77 -1.84 3.08
C ILE A 387 -7.62 -1.03 1.78
N ALA A 388 -6.39 -0.84 1.30
CA ALA A 388 -6.16 -0.10 0.06
C ALA A 388 -6.86 -0.75 -1.13
N PHE A 389 -6.81 -2.08 -1.25
CA PHE A 389 -7.50 -2.84 -2.28
C PHE A 389 -9.02 -2.68 -2.17
N ALA A 390 -9.55 -2.78 -0.96
CA ALA A 390 -10.97 -2.59 -0.69
C ALA A 390 -11.44 -1.17 -1.08
N VAL A 391 -10.67 -0.14 -0.75
CA VAL A 391 -10.95 1.26 -1.12
C VAL A 391 -10.98 1.43 -2.64
N MET A 392 -9.99 0.89 -3.36
CA MET A 392 -9.94 0.99 -4.82
C MET A 392 -11.16 0.34 -5.48
N ILE A 393 -11.53 -0.86 -5.03
CA ILE A 393 -12.67 -1.60 -5.59
C ILE A 393 -14.01 -0.92 -5.22
N ALA A 394 -14.15 -0.47 -3.97
CA ALA A 394 -15.38 0.17 -3.52
C ALA A 394 -15.62 1.52 -4.23
N LEU A 395 -14.58 2.35 -4.39
CA LEU A 395 -14.68 3.63 -5.12
C LEU A 395 -14.95 3.43 -6.60
N PHE A 396 -14.31 2.43 -7.21
CA PHE A 396 -14.64 2.04 -8.58
C PHE A 396 -16.12 1.67 -8.72
N TYR A 397 -16.63 0.80 -7.85
CA TYR A 397 -18.02 0.36 -7.90
C TYR A 397 -19.02 1.49 -7.64
N PHE A 398 -18.72 2.37 -6.69
CA PHE A 398 -19.50 3.56 -6.41
C PHE A 398 -19.64 4.46 -7.64
N ASN A 399 -18.52 4.76 -8.33
CA ASN A 399 -18.52 5.59 -9.52
C ASN A 399 -19.15 4.87 -10.73
N TYR A 400 -19.00 3.55 -10.84
CA TYR A 400 -19.65 2.72 -11.83
C TYR A 400 -21.18 2.79 -11.74
N LEU A 401 -21.73 2.62 -10.52
CA LEU A 401 -23.17 2.73 -10.28
C LEU A 401 -23.71 4.16 -10.55
N HIS A 402 -22.93 5.18 -10.19
CA HIS A 402 -23.31 6.57 -10.44
C HIS A 402 -23.41 6.83 -11.95
N ASN A 403 -22.46 6.34 -12.74
CA ASN A 403 -22.46 6.50 -14.19
C ASN A 403 -23.64 5.74 -14.84
N LEU A 404 -23.93 4.51 -14.39
CA LEU A 404 -25.10 3.76 -14.88
C LEU A 404 -26.41 4.50 -14.64
N ARG A 405 -26.61 5.05 -13.43
CA ARG A 405 -27.82 5.83 -13.11
C ARG A 405 -27.94 7.08 -13.99
N SER A 406 -26.83 7.75 -14.26
CA SER A 406 -26.82 8.91 -15.16
C SER A 406 -27.23 8.52 -16.58
N CYS A 407 -26.71 7.41 -17.13
CA CYS A 407 -27.11 6.93 -18.44
C CYS A 407 -28.60 6.57 -18.54
N LEU A 408 -29.14 5.90 -17.51
CA LEU A 408 -30.57 5.52 -17.47
C LEU A 408 -31.50 6.73 -17.43
N LEU A 409 -31.10 7.82 -16.76
CA LEU A 409 -31.86 9.07 -16.74
C LEU A 409 -31.94 9.75 -18.12
N TYR A 410 -30.90 9.60 -18.95
CA TYR A 410 -30.88 10.16 -20.31
C TYR A 410 -31.63 9.29 -21.35
N THR A 411 -31.84 8.01 -21.05
CA THR A 411 -32.54 7.07 -21.96
C THR A 411 -34.02 6.93 -21.61
N SER A 412 -34.50 7.49 -20.51
CA SER A 412 -35.95 7.54 -20.23
C SER A 412 -36.61 8.57 -21.15
N PRO A 413 -37.72 8.21 -21.88
CA PRO A 413 -38.43 9.14 -22.74
C PRO A 413 -38.83 10.38 -21.94
N SER A 414 -38.60 11.55 -22.53
CA SER A 414 -39.01 12.81 -21.89
C SER A 414 -40.51 12.79 -21.62
N PRO A 415 -41.00 13.52 -20.60
CA PRO A 415 -42.46 13.65 -20.38
C PRO A 415 -43.21 14.14 -21.63
N ARG A 416 -42.55 14.88 -22.51
CA ARG A 416 -43.12 15.34 -23.79
C ARG A 416 -43.28 14.21 -24.83
N ASP A 417 -42.43 13.19 -24.78
CA ASP A 417 -42.52 12.07 -25.74
C ASP A 417 -43.61 11.07 -25.33
N ARG A 418 -44.00 11.04 -24.01
CA ARG A 418 -45.13 10.25 -23.53
C ARG A 418 -46.50 10.87 -23.84
N GLN A 419 -46.58 12.15 -24.21
CA GLN A 419 -47.83 12.80 -24.57
C GLN A 419 -48.14 12.67 -26.07
N LYS A 420 -47.25 12.09 -26.88
CA LYS A 420 -47.43 11.90 -28.32
C LYS A 420 -47.70 10.44 -28.71
N SER A 421 -47.76 9.53 -27.78
CA SER A 421 -48.19 8.13 -27.94
C SER A 421 -49.57 7.96 -27.30
#